data_8ed2eb7df65214bbf1992ae830385391
#
_entry.id   8ed2eb7df65214bbf1992ae830385391
#
_cell.length_a   1.000
_cell.length_b   1.000
_cell.length_c   1.000
_cell.angle_alpha   90.00
_cell.angle_beta   90.00
_cell.angle_gamma   90.00
#
_symmetry.space_group_name_H-M   'P 1'
#
loop_
_entity.id
_entity.type
_entity.pdbx_description
1 polymer ?
#
loop_
_entity_poly.entity_id
_entity_poly.type
_entity_poly.pdbx_seq_one_letter_code
_entity_poly.pdbx_strand_id
1 'polypeptide(L)'
;AFTMAMSANEEREETYDFTRGYYQPLVGVLTMGGDPIKSVQDLAGKSIACTTGTVQNKFITKVMPDADVHTYDGGDQCLQEVLAGRIDAYLCDGAEGQSMRDANEGLVLGLLDRAETADHVGVYRLMANKGANFVTEFDLCIGEMLEDGTIDTYIKKYVGADFMWNGDFSASGTSTVESQGK
;
A
#
# COMPACT_ATOMS: atom_id res chain seq x y z
N ALA A 1 6.11 -11.05 19.17
CA ALA A 1 4.96 -10.49 18.44
C ALA A 1 5.30 -10.40 16.96
N PHE A 2 4.31 -10.46 16.11
CA PHE A 2 4.46 -10.25 14.66
C PHE A 2 3.26 -9.48 14.12
N THR A 3 3.42 -8.89 12.94
CA THR A 3 2.34 -8.27 12.18
C THR A 3 2.52 -8.54 10.69
N MET A 4 1.40 -8.53 9.95
CA MET A 4 1.36 -8.69 8.49
C MET A 4 1.14 -7.32 7.82
N ALA A 5 1.23 -7.29 6.50
CA ALA A 5 0.98 -6.11 5.67
C ALA A 5 1.85 -4.89 6.06
N MET A 6 3.11 -5.14 6.35
CA MET A 6 4.08 -4.09 6.68
C MET A 6 5.14 -3.98 5.58
N SER A 7 5.36 -2.77 5.10
CA SER A 7 6.50 -2.49 4.24
C SER A 7 7.78 -2.35 5.05
N ALA A 8 8.85 -2.97 4.58
CA ALA A 8 10.19 -2.79 5.14
C ALA A 8 10.74 -1.39 4.75
N ASN A 9 11.57 -0.84 5.62
CA ASN A 9 12.45 0.30 5.38
C ASN A 9 13.69 0.17 6.27
N GLU A 10 14.73 0.93 5.99
CA GLU A 10 16.01 0.86 6.71
C GLU A 10 15.84 0.93 8.24
N GLU A 11 15.07 1.89 8.74
CA GLU A 11 14.83 2.08 10.17
C GLU A 11 14.17 0.85 10.82
N ARG A 12 13.19 0.24 10.15
CA ARG A 12 12.52 -0.96 10.64
C ARG A 12 13.40 -2.19 10.57
N GLU A 13 14.23 -2.33 9.53
CA GLU A 13 15.14 -3.47 9.37
C GLU A 13 16.26 -3.50 10.42
N GLU A 14 16.58 -2.40 11.06
CA GLU A 14 17.47 -2.38 12.22
C GLU A 14 16.87 -3.12 13.44
N THR A 15 15.56 -3.03 13.61
CA THR A 15 14.86 -3.50 14.83
C THR A 15 14.08 -4.80 14.61
N TYR A 16 13.65 -5.07 13.39
CA TYR A 16 12.75 -6.16 13.04
C TYR A 16 13.32 -7.04 11.93
N ASP A 17 12.89 -8.30 11.92
CA ASP A 17 13.08 -9.21 10.80
C ASP A 17 11.85 -9.25 9.91
N PHE A 18 12.08 -9.43 8.60
CA PHE A 18 11.05 -9.46 7.57
C PHE A 18 11.14 -10.72 6.73
N THR A 19 9.99 -11.27 6.34
CA THR A 19 9.92 -12.27 5.27
C THR A 19 10.16 -11.61 3.91
N ARG A 20 10.18 -12.42 2.86
CA ARG A 20 10.02 -11.92 1.48
C ARG A 20 8.68 -11.18 1.32
N GLY A 21 8.60 -10.33 0.30
CA GLY A 21 7.35 -9.68 -0.05
C GLY A 21 6.34 -10.66 -0.63
N TYR A 22 5.07 -10.45 -0.33
CA TYR A 22 3.99 -11.29 -0.86
C TYR A 22 2.93 -10.51 -1.63
N TYR A 23 2.89 -9.20 -1.50
CA TYR A 23 1.94 -8.34 -2.21
C TYR A 23 2.44 -6.89 -2.25
N GLN A 24 2.26 -6.22 -3.38
CA GLN A 24 2.47 -4.78 -3.49
C GLN A 24 1.12 -4.07 -3.62
N PRO A 25 0.70 -3.27 -2.62
CA PRO A 25 -0.55 -2.54 -2.70
C PRO A 25 -0.53 -1.48 -3.79
N LEU A 26 -1.70 -1.17 -4.33
CA LEU A 26 -1.90 -0.01 -5.19
C LEU A 26 -2.20 1.23 -4.34
N VAL A 27 -1.80 2.38 -4.83
CA VAL A 27 -2.21 3.67 -4.26
C VAL A 27 -3.57 4.05 -4.86
N GLY A 28 -4.54 4.23 -3.98
CA GLY A 28 -5.88 4.68 -4.32
C GLY A 28 -6.03 6.20 -4.17
N VAL A 29 -6.87 6.78 -5.01
CA VAL A 29 -7.31 8.18 -4.92
C VAL A 29 -8.82 8.21 -4.90
N LEU A 30 -9.39 8.62 -3.77
CA LEU A 30 -10.84 8.84 -3.61
C LEU A 30 -11.20 10.29 -3.89
N THR A 31 -12.24 10.50 -4.69
CA THR A 31 -12.81 11.81 -5.01
C THR A 31 -14.34 11.76 -4.93
N MET A 32 -14.99 12.92 -4.75
CA MET A 32 -16.44 13.04 -4.91
C MET A 32 -16.79 13.27 -6.38
N GLY A 33 -17.23 12.22 -7.07
CA GLY A 33 -17.59 12.28 -8.49
C GLY A 33 -16.37 12.51 -9.42
N GLY A 34 -16.67 12.77 -10.68
CA GLY A 34 -15.67 12.99 -11.73
C GLY A 34 -15.09 11.69 -12.29
N ASP A 35 -14.04 11.82 -13.10
CA ASP A 35 -13.31 10.68 -13.65
C ASP A 35 -12.29 10.13 -12.63
N PRO A 36 -12.06 8.81 -12.60
CA PRO A 36 -11.05 8.21 -11.74
C PRO A 36 -9.65 8.77 -12.01
N ILE A 37 -8.98 9.24 -10.97
CA ILE A 37 -7.59 9.71 -11.03
C ILE A 37 -6.65 8.52 -11.14
N LYS A 38 -5.84 8.44 -12.20
CA LYS A 38 -4.96 7.29 -12.49
C LYS A 38 -3.48 7.66 -12.58
N SER A 39 -3.16 8.94 -12.62
CA SER A 39 -1.80 9.44 -12.66
C SER A 39 -1.60 10.52 -11.59
N VAL A 40 -0.38 10.64 -11.10
CA VAL A 40 0.04 11.71 -10.18
C VAL A 40 -0.19 13.10 -10.81
N GLN A 41 -0.03 13.21 -12.11
CA GLN A 41 -0.26 14.47 -12.86
C GLN A 41 -1.70 14.98 -12.72
N ASP A 42 -2.69 14.08 -12.61
CA ASP A 42 -4.10 14.42 -12.48
C ASP A 42 -4.45 15.02 -11.10
N LEU A 43 -3.52 14.94 -10.14
CA LEU A 43 -3.61 15.57 -8.82
C LEU A 43 -3.15 17.04 -8.82
N ALA A 44 -2.60 17.54 -9.92
CA ALA A 44 -2.10 18.91 -9.99
C ALA A 44 -3.22 19.93 -9.71
N GLY A 45 -2.94 20.84 -8.77
CA GLY A 45 -3.87 21.90 -8.35
C GLY A 45 -5.03 21.44 -7.47
N LYS A 46 -5.06 20.19 -7.04
CA LYS A 46 -6.03 19.65 -6.09
C LYS A 46 -5.51 19.71 -4.67
N SER A 47 -6.42 19.92 -3.72
CA SER A 47 -6.16 19.67 -2.30
C SER A 47 -6.22 18.17 -2.02
N ILE A 48 -5.20 17.66 -1.30
CA ILE A 48 -5.01 16.21 -1.11
C ILE A 48 -4.98 15.89 0.39
N ALA A 49 -5.89 15.03 0.85
CA ALA A 49 -5.82 14.47 2.19
C ALA A 49 -4.91 13.23 2.21
N CYS A 50 -4.17 13.06 3.30
CA CYS A 50 -3.38 11.87 3.62
C CYS A 50 -3.46 11.56 5.10
N THR A 51 -3.37 10.29 5.47
CA THR A 51 -3.13 9.92 6.87
C THR A 51 -1.68 10.19 7.24
N THR A 52 -1.47 10.84 8.38
CA THR A 52 -0.14 11.24 8.87
C THR A 52 0.81 10.05 8.96
N GLY A 53 2.03 10.20 8.45
CA GLY A 53 3.10 9.21 8.56
C GLY A 53 2.95 7.96 7.68
N THR A 54 1.93 7.89 6.83
CA THR A 54 1.76 6.80 5.87
C THR A 54 2.73 6.86 4.70
N VAL A 55 2.88 5.74 4.00
CA VAL A 55 3.70 5.70 2.78
C VAL A 55 3.11 6.57 1.68
N GLN A 56 1.79 6.70 1.61
CA GLN A 56 1.08 7.58 0.67
C GLN A 56 1.40 9.05 0.93
N ASN A 57 1.42 9.47 2.20
CA ASN A 57 1.82 10.82 2.58
C ASN A 57 3.28 11.11 2.18
N LYS A 58 4.20 10.20 2.48
CA LYS A 58 5.62 10.33 2.09
C LYS A 58 5.79 10.34 0.57
N PHE A 59 5.04 9.51 -0.14
CA PHE A 59 5.04 9.42 -1.60
C PHE A 59 4.66 10.76 -2.23
N ILE A 60 3.45 11.27 -1.93
CA ILE A 60 2.96 12.49 -2.58
C ILE A 60 3.83 13.71 -2.26
N THR A 61 4.31 13.84 -1.03
CA THR A 61 5.20 14.94 -0.63
C THR A 61 6.54 14.90 -1.37
N LYS A 62 7.02 13.68 -1.72
CA LYS A 62 8.28 13.52 -2.45
C LYS A 62 8.12 13.80 -3.95
N VAL A 63 7.04 13.30 -4.57
CA VAL A 63 6.85 13.40 -6.03
C VAL A 63 6.19 14.72 -6.45
N MET A 64 5.44 15.35 -5.55
CA MET A 64 4.77 16.64 -5.74
C MET A 64 5.04 17.56 -4.53
N PRO A 65 6.25 18.11 -4.37
CA PRO A 65 6.61 18.89 -3.18
C PRO A 65 5.79 20.18 -3.01
N ASP A 66 5.22 20.69 -4.10
CA ASP A 66 4.39 21.90 -4.10
C ASP A 66 2.88 21.60 -4.02
N ALA A 67 2.48 20.33 -3.83
CA ALA A 67 1.08 19.96 -3.70
C ALA A 67 0.47 20.47 -2.39
N ASP A 68 -0.82 20.81 -2.44
CA ASP A 68 -1.60 21.21 -1.27
C ASP A 68 -2.03 19.97 -0.47
N VAL A 69 -1.13 19.48 0.41
CA VAL A 69 -1.31 18.25 1.18
C VAL A 69 -1.73 18.55 2.61
N HIS A 70 -2.88 18.03 3.00
CA HIS A 70 -3.45 18.08 4.34
C HIS A 70 -3.34 16.72 5.01
N THR A 71 -2.80 16.66 6.23
CA THR A 71 -2.64 15.41 6.96
C THR A 71 -3.59 15.32 8.14
N TYR A 72 -4.13 14.11 8.36
CA TYR A 72 -5.09 13.79 9.41
C TYR A 72 -4.62 12.55 10.18
N ASP A 73 -5.16 12.33 11.38
CA ASP A 73 -4.77 11.22 12.24
C ASP A 73 -5.25 9.85 11.74
N GLY A 74 -6.29 9.83 10.90
CA GLY A 74 -6.84 8.58 10.36
C GLY A 74 -7.60 8.75 9.05
N GLY A 75 -7.75 7.62 8.32
CA GLY A 75 -8.44 7.58 7.04
C GLY A 75 -9.89 8.03 7.08
N ASP A 76 -10.60 7.75 8.19
CA ASP A 76 -11.98 8.21 8.36
C ASP A 76 -12.10 9.74 8.35
N GLN A 77 -11.12 10.46 8.91
CA GLN A 77 -11.10 11.92 8.88
C GLN A 77 -10.84 12.42 7.46
N CYS A 78 -9.88 11.83 6.75
CA CYS A 78 -9.62 12.14 5.33
C CYS A 78 -10.88 11.94 4.49
N LEU A 79 -11.57 10.81 4.68
CA LEU A 79 -12.83 10.51 3.99
C LEU A 79 -13.89 11.55 4.26
N GLN A 80 -14.09 11.97 5.52
CA GLN A 80 -15.08 12.99 5.88
C GLN A 80 -14.81 14.35 5.24
N GLU A 81 -13.54 14.74 5.07
CA GLU A 81 -13.17 15.97 4.38
C GLU A 81 -13.54 15.93 2.88
N VAL A 82 -13.30 14.77 2.23
CA VAL A 82 -13.68 14.57 0.82
C VAL A 82 -15.20 14.54 0.66
N LEU A 83 -15.91 13.80 1.50
CA LEU A 83 -17.39 13.74 1.48
C LEU A 83 -18.04 15.11 1.70
N ALA A 84 -17.43 15.95 2.52
CA ALA A 84 -17.90 17.31 2.79
C ALA A 84 -17.49 18.32 1.71
N GLY A 85 -16.72 17.92 0.69
CA GLY A 85 -16.22 18.78 -0.37
C GLY A 85 -15.21 19.84 0.09
N ARG A 86 -14.54 19.63 1.23
CA ARG A 86 -13.49 20.53 1.73
C ARG A 86 -12.11 20.21 1.19
N ILE A 87 -11.90 18.95 0.81
CA ILE A 87 -10.69 18.43 0.17
C ILE A 87 -11.11 17.73 -1.12
N ASP A 88 -10.32 17.90 -2.19
CA ASP A 88 -10.65 17.35 -3.52
C ASP A 88 -10.39 15.85 -3.62
N ALA A 89 -9.33 15.35 -2.98
CA ALA A 89 -8.89 13.96 -3.10
C ALA A 89 -8.33 13.40 -1.79
N TYR A 90 -8.57 12.12 -1.52
CA TYR A 90 -7.90 11.37 -0.45
C TYR A 90 -7.00 10.29 -1.04
N LEU A 91 -5.71 10.37 -0.74
CA LEU A 91 -4.70 9.42 -1.16
C LEU A 91 -4.53 8.33 -0.10
N CYS A 92 -4.94 7.10 -0.42
CA CYS A 92 -5.06 5.97 0.50
C CYS A 92 -4.45 4.67 -0.06
N ASP A 93 -4.55 3.59 0.71
CA ASP A 93 -4.38 2.24 0.15
C ASP A 93 -5.55 1.91 -0.79
N GLY A 94 -5.26 1.30 -1.94
CA GLY A 94 -6.28 1.04 -2.95
C GLY A 94 -7.41 0.13 -2.45
N ALA A 95 -7.11 -0.89 -1.63
CA ALA A 95 -8.12 -1.78 -1.06
C ALA A 95 -8.97 -1.08 0.02
N GLU A 96 -8.35 -0.20 0.83
CA GLU A 96 -9.07 0.67 1.76
C GLU A 96 -10.03 1.59 1.00
N GLY A 97 -9.50 2.26 -0.04
CA GLY A 97 -10.29 3.13 -0.91
C GLY A 97 -11.46 2.41 -1.58
N GLN A 98 -11.28 1.17 -2.00
CA GLN A 98 -12.38 0.36 -2.53
C GLN A 98 -13.48 0.12 -1.50
N SER A 99 -13.11 -0.24 -0.28
CA SER A 99 -14.07 -0.47 0.80
C SER A 99 -14.85 0.81 1.14
N MET A 100 -14.16 1.96 1.16
CA MET A 100 -14.80 3.26 1.41
C MET A 100 -15.73 3.66 0.28
N ARG A 101 -15.34 3.47 -0.99
CA ARG A 101 -16.18 3.74 -2.16
C ARG A 101 -17.45 2.88 -2.13
N ASP A 102 -17.33 1.60 -1.83
CA ASP A 102 -18.45 0.67 -1.81
C ASP A 102 -19.47 0.99 -0.69
N ALA A 103 -19.00 1.64 0.38
CA ALA A 103 -19.82 2.06 1.50
C ALA A 103 -20.43 3.48 1.35
N ASN A 104 -19.97 4.28 0.40
CA ASN A 104 -20.38 5.68 0.26
C ASN A 104 -20.74 6.03 -1.18
N GLU A 105 -22.01 6.32 -1.42
CA GLU A 105 -22.51 6.70 -2.75
C GLU A 105 -21.87 8.01 -3.22
N GLY A 106 -21.53 8.06 -4.50
CA GLY A 106 -20.92 9.23 -5.15
C GLY A 106 -19.40 9.29 -5.06
N LEU A 107 -18.75 8.43 -4.26
CA LEU A 107 -17.29 8.31 -4.29
C LEU A 107 -16.82 7.60 -5.56
N VAL A 108 -15.74 8.11 -6.10
CA VAL A 108 -14.99 7.51 -7.22
C VAL A 108 -13.60 7.12 -6.74
N LEU A 109 -13.20 5.89 -7.01
CA LEU A 109 -11.85 5.39 -6.75
C LEU A 109 -11.05 5.36 -8.06
N GLY A 110 -9.96 6.10 -8.11
CA GLY A 110 -8.86 5.91 -9.06
C GLY A 110 -7.75 5.06 -8.45
N LEU A 111 -7.04 4.32 -9.26
CA LEU A 111 -5.84 3.60 -8.86
C LEU A 111 -4.67 4.17 -9.66
N LEU A 112 -3.66 4.70 -8.96
CA LEU A 112 -2.47 5.25 -9.62
C LEU A 112 -1.67 4.14 -10.31
N ASP A 113 -1.04 4.47 -11.43
CA ASP A 113 -0.19 3.54 -12.15
C ASP A 113 0.94 3.03 -11.24
N ARG A 114 1.16 1.71 -11.25
CA ARG A 114 2.27 1.08 -10.52
C ARG A 114 3.62 1.63 -10.94
N ALA A 115 3.81 1.98 -12.20
CA ALA A 115 5.05 2.57 -12.68
C ALA A 115 5.40 3.90 -11.99
N GLU A 116 4.38 4.65 -11.52
CA GLU A 116 4.59 5.90 -10.78
C GLU A 116 4.78 5.69 -9.28
N THR A 117 4.33 4.55 -8.74
CA THR A 117 4.25 4.31 -7.29
C THR A 117 5.20 3.24 -6.76
N ALA A 118 5.67 2.31 -7.60
CA ALA A 118 6.40 1.11 -7.20
C ALA A 118 7.66 1.39 -6.36
N ASP A 119 8.43 2.42 -6.71
CA ASP A 119 9.66 2.80 -6.00
C ASP A 119 9.40 3.49 -4.66
N HIS A 120 8.14 3.81 -4.36
CA HIS A 120 7.74 4.59 -3.18
C HIS A 120 6.86 3.80 -2.21
N VAL A 121 6.06 2.88 -2.75
CA VAL A 121 5.15 2.03 -1.98
C VAL A 121 5.73 0.63 -1.93
N GLY A 122 6.34 0.29 -0.82
CA GLY A 122 6.99 -1.01 -0.64
C GLY A 122 6.00 -2.17 -0.65
N VAL A 123 6.52 -3.38 -0.83
CA VAL A 123 5.75 -4.61 -0.77
C VAL A 123 5.38 -4.96 0.67
N TYR A 124 4.24 -5.59 0.86
CA TYR A 124 3.81 -6.12 2.14
C TYR A 124 4.59 -7.40 2.48
N ARG A 125 5.01 -7.47 3.73
CA ARG A 125 5.77 -8.55 4.35
C ARG A 125 5.20 -8.89 5.73
N LEU A 126 5.54 -10.05 6.25
CA LEU A 126 5.44 -10.29 7.69
C LEU A 126 6.64 -9.63 8.37
N MET A 127 6.38 -8.87 9.41
CA MET A 127 7.38 -8.23 10.27
C MET A 127 7.31 -8.87 11.66
N ALA A 128 8.44 -9.25 12.22
CA ALA A 128 8.55 -9.83 13.55
C ALA A 128 9.73 -9.21 14.33
N ASN A 129 9.75 -9.43 15.63
CA ASN A 129 10.89 -9.02 16.45
C ASN A 129 12.18 -9.68 15.95
N LYS A 130 13.29 -8.96 16.01
CA LYS A 130 14.61 -9.44 15.60
C LYS A 130 14.95 -10.77 16.27
N GLY A 131 15.40 -11.74 15.48
CA GLY A 131 15.75 -13.08 15.94
C GLY A 131 14.57 -14.00 16.24
N ALA A 132 13.36 -13.67 15.78
CA ALA A 132 12.21 -14.55 15.94
C ALA A 132 12.37 -15.81 15.07
N ASN A 133 12.43 -16.98 15.69
CA ASN A 133 12.76 -18.26 15.05
C ASN A 133 11.73 -18.75 14.01
N PHE A 134 10.49 -18.23 14.05
CA PHE A 134 9.43 -18.62 13.12
C PHE A 134 9.49 -17.86 11.78
N VAL A 135 10.24 -16.77 11.66
CA VAL A 135 10.25 -15.93 10.44
C VAL A 135 10.72 -16.71 9.22
N THR A 136 11.72 -17.59 9.39
CA THR A 136 12.23 -18.46 8.32
C THR A 136 11.15 -19.42 7.81
N GLU A 137 10.38 -20.02 8.71
CA GLU A 137 9.31 -20.96 8.33
C GLU A 137 8.18 -20.23 7.58
N PHE A 138 7.78 -19.05 8.07
CA PHE A 138 6.81 -18.20 7.37
C PHE A 138 7.32 -17.73 6.01
N ASP A 139 8.60 -17.40 5.90
CA ASP A 139 9.21 -17.01 4.63
C ASP A 139 9.14 -18.13 3.59
N LEU A 140 9.42 -19.37 3.99
CA LEU A 140 9.29 -20.55 3.12
C LEU A 140 7.85 -20.77 2.69
N CYS A 141 6.89 -20.75 3.64
CA CYS A 141 5.47 -20.90 3.33
C CYS A 141 4.96 -19.81 2.36
N ILE A 142 5.37 -18.54 2.57
CA ILE A 142 5.04 -17.45 1.64
C ILE A 142 5.61 -17.74 0.25
N GLY A 143 6.85 -18.25 0.17
CA GLY A 143 7.45 -18.66 -1.10
C GLY A 143 6.63 -19.72 -1.85
N GLU A 144 6.24 -20.78 -1.16
CA GLU A 144 5.40 -21.84 -1.71
C GLU A 144 4.03 -21.29 -2.20
N MET A 145 3.39 -20.44 -1.38
CA MET A 145 2.09 -19.80 -1.72
C MET A 145 2.18 -18.82 -2.89
N LEU A 146 3.33 -18.25 -3.15
CA LEU A 146 3.58 -17.41 -4.34
C LEU A 146 3.76 -18.30 -5.58
N GLU A 147 4.52 -19.39 -5.46
CA GLU A 147 4.81 -20.30 -6.56
C GLU A 147 3.57 -21.08 -7.03
N ASP A 148 2.70 -21.49 -6.12
CA ASP A 148 1.48 -22.25 -6.42
C ASP A 148 0.26 -21.38 -6.77
N GLY A 149 0.40 -20.04 -6.69
CA GLY A 149 -0.66 -19.07 -7.00
C GLY A 149 -1.73 -18.91 -5.90
N THR A 150 -1.49 -19.45 -4.71
CA THR A 150 -2.42 -19.33 -3.58
C THR A 150 -2.65 -17.86 -3.20
N ILE A 151 -1.59 -17.05 -3.13
CA ILE A 151 -1.69 -15.62 -2.81
C ILE A 151 -2.51 -14.88 -3.86
N ASP A 152 -2.24 -15.11 -5.15
CA ASP A 152 -2.99 -14.52 -6.25
C ASP A 152 -4.48 -14.87 -6.19
N THR A 153 -4.79 -16.12 -5.85
CA THR A 153 -6.17 -16.59 -5.69
C THR A 153 -6.90 -15.81 -4.60
N TYR A 154 -6.24 -15.55 -3.47
CA TYR A 154 -6.84 -14.78 -2.38
C TYR A 154 -6.94 -13.29 -2.69
N ILE A 155 -5.94 -12.68 -3.31
CA ILE A 155 -6.00 -11.28 -3.75
C ILE A 155 -7.18 -11.10 -4.71
N LYS A 156 -7.29 -11.94 -5.73
CA LYS A 156 -8.38 -11.89 -6.70
C LYS A 156 -9.76 -12.07 -6.05
N LYS A 157 -9.87 -12.96 -5.07
CA LYS A 157 -11.13 -13.27 -4.40
C LYS A 157 -11.58 -12.18 -3.43
N TYR A 158 -10.67 -11.60 -2.65
CA TYR A 158 -11.01 -10.74 -1.51
C TYR A 158 -10.73 -9.27 -1.74
N VAL A 159 -9.79 -8.93 -2.61
CA VAL A 159 -9.43 -7.56 -2.95
C VAL A 159 -9.96 -7.18 -4.32
N GLY A 160 -9.76 -8.03 -5.31
CA GLY A 160 -10.26 -7.85 -6.67
C GLY A 160 -9.20 -8.11 -7.74
N ALA A 161 -9.68 -8.37 -8.96
CA ALA A 161 -8.78 -8.67 -10.09
C ALA A 161 -7.90 -7.46 -10.47
N ASP A 162 -8.40 -6.24 -10.28
CA ASP A 162 -7.67 -5.00 -10.59
C ASP A 162 -6.49 -4.75 -9.65
N PHE A 163 -6.45 -5.45 -8.50
CA PHE A 163 -5.40 -5.34 -7.50
C PHE A 163 -4.31 -6.40 -7.63
N MET A 164 -4.41 -7.28 -8.63
CA MET A 164 -3.41 -8.33 -8.83
C MET A 164 -2.00 -7.75 -8.98
N TRP A 165 -1.05 -8.38 -8.31
CA TRP A 165 0.36 -8.07 -8.44
C TRP A 165 1.01 -9.13 -9.34
N ASN A 166 1.64 -8.70 -10.42
CA ASN A 166 2.24 -9.60 -11.40
C ASN A 166 3.59 -10.21 -10.96
N GLY A 167 3.94 -10.04 -9.68
CA GLY A 167 5.08 -10.75 -9.09
C GLY A 167 6.45 -10.25 -9.53
N ASP A 168 6.59 -8.99 -9.96
CA ASP A 168 7.93 -8.41 -10.09
C ASP A 168 8.52 -8.16 -8.69
N PHE A 169 9.22 -9.18 -8.19
CA PHE A 169 9.87 -9.17 -6.90
C PHE A 169 11.20 -8.40 -6.91
N SER A 170 11.60 -7.81 -8.02
CA SER A 170 12.87 -7.07 -8.14
C SER A 170 12.95 -5.89 -7.16
N ALA A 171 11.81 -5.27 -6.86
CA ALA A 171 11.69 -4.21 -5.85
C ALA A 171 11.42 -4.74 -4.42
N SER A 172 11.24 -6.05 -4.25
CA SER A 172 10.78 -6.60 -2.97
C SER A 172 11.87 -6.73 -1.91
N GLY A 173 13.14 -6.54 -2.28
CA GLY A 173 14.25 -6.86 -1.39
C GLY A 173 14.26 -8.35 -0.98
N THR A 174 15.41 -8.86 -0.66
CA THR A 174 15.55 -10.21 -0.10
C THR A 174 14.97 -10.26 1.31
N SER A 175 14.53 -11.44 1.74
CA SER A 175 14.26 -11.70 3.17
C SER A 175 15.47 -11.26 4.00
N THR A 176 15.25 -10.60 5.14
CA THR A 176 16.34 -10.29 6.08
C THR A 176 16.83 -11.54 6.83
N VAL A 177 16.13 -12.66 6.66
CA VAL A 177 16.51 -13.94 7.22
C VAL A 177 17.49 -14.59 6.27
N GLU A 178 18.75 -14.67 6.67
CA GLU A 178 19.74 -15.50 5.97
C GLU A 178 19.20 -16.93 5.90
N SER A 179 19.14 -17.49 4.69
CA SER A 179 18.90 -18.92 4.53
C SER A 179 20.00 -19.65 5.26
N GLN A 180 19.76 -20.05 6.50
CA GLN A 180 20.62 -21.00 7.17
C GLN A 180 20.51 -22.30 6.37
N GLY A 181 21.41 -22.42 5.41
CA GLY A 181 21.57 -23.62 4.62
C GLY A 181 21.77 -24.81 5.55
N LYS A 182 20.93 -25.79 5.34
CA LYS A 182 20.94 -27.18 5.78
C LYS A 182 21.94 -27.59 6.85
#